data_390e9a2bc1933235455ec044864adc1b
#
_entry.id   390e9a2bc1933235455ec044864adc1b
#
_cell.length_a   1.000
_cell.length_b   1.000
_cell.length_c   1.000
_cell.angle_alpha   90.00
_cell.angle_beta   90.00
_cell.angle_gamma   90.00
#
_symmetry.space_group_name_H-M   'P 1'
#
loop_
_entity.id
_entity.type
_entity.pdbx_description
1 polymer ?
#
loop_
_entity_poly.entity_id
_entity_poly.type
_entity_poly.pdbx_seq_one_letter_code
_entity_poly.pdbx_strand_id
1 'polypeptide(L)'
;MASLSTTGQQPDTDKSRELAVAILDISFEVHRKSHEGTGILPLSSGLLDIIRVIERHPGITVAEVAARLGRQLSNVSAQLRELVALGLVTRTRDVADKRYVVLHPTSESQRIRTVLERAWAEVLESAGSRLLPAEREQLAASLPALERLAGFLAEPE
;
A
#
# COMPACT_ATOMS: atom_id res chain seq x y z
N MET A 1 -29.61 -12.36 42.42
CA MET A 1 -28.46 -12.76 41.62
C MET A 1 -28.87 -12.63 40.14
N ALA A 2 -28.45 -11.54 39.52
CA ALA A 2 -28.78 -11.23 38.14
C ALA A 2 -27.50 -11.42 37.31
N SER A 3 -27.53 -12.42 36.42
CA SER A 3 -26.47 -12.70 35.46
C SER A 3 -26.57 -11.68 34.34
N LEU A 4 -25.61 -10.78 34.25
CA LEU A 4 -25.45 -9.89 33.10
C LEU A 4 -24.82 -10.69 31.96
N SER A 5 -25.64 -11.03 30.97
CA SER A 5 -25.21 -11.62 29.71
C SER A 5 -24.51 -10.56 28.87
N THR A 6 -23.21 -10.67 28.74
CA THR A 6 -22.40 -9.91 27.78
C THR A 6 -22.63 -10.50 26.39
N THR A 7 -23.61 -9.99 25.66
CA THR A 7 -23.88 -10.34 24.25
C THR A 7 -23.90 -9.05 23.44
N GLY A 8 -22.75 -8.66 22.88
CA GLY A 8 -22.72 -7.41 22.11
C GLY A 8 -21.55 -7.19 21.15
N GLN A 9 -20.64 -8.16 20.96
CA GLN A 9 -19.41 -7.89 20.20
C GLN A 9 -19.06 -8.87 19.08
N GLN A 10 -19.85 -9.89 18.85
CA GLN A 10 -19.55 -10.93 17.86
C GLN A 10 -19.84 -10.59 16.38
N PRO A 11 -20.94 -9.89 16.01
CA PRO A 11 -21.28 -9.67 14.60
C PRO A 11 -20.34 -8.71 13.85
N ASP A 12 -19.64 -7.83 14.53
CA ASP A 12 -18.74 -6.85 13.90
C ASP A 12 -17.38 -7.46 13.58
N THR A 13 -16.92 -8.39 14.42
CA THR A 13 -15.65 -9.12 14.21
C THR A 13 -15.72 -10.07 13.01
N ASP A 14 -16.87 -10.73 12.78
CA ASP A 14 -17.06 -11.63 11.64
C ASP A 14 -17.06 -10.86 10.31
N LYS A 15 -17.74 -9.72 10.24
CA LYS A 15 -17.74 -8.86 9.04
C LYS A 15 -16.38 -8.27 8.74
N SER A 16 -15.62 -7.87 9.77
CA SER A 16 -14.25 -7.39 9.59
C SER A 16 -13.33 -8.49 9.06
N ARG A 17 -13.52 -9.73 9.50
CA ARG A 17 -12.79 -10.89 8.98
C ARG A 17 -13.15 -11.19 7.53
N GLU A 18 -14.44 -11.16 7.16
CA GLU A 18 -14.91 -11.35 5.79
C GLU A 18 -14.32 -10.27 4.86
N LEU A 19 -14.33 -9.02 5.29
CA LEU A 19 -13.72 -7.92 4.57
C LEU A 19 -12.22 -8.12 4.39
N ALA A 20 -11.51 -8.55 5.43
CA ALA A 20 -10.07 -8.81 5.35
C ALA A 20 -9.75 -9.93 4.34
N VAL A 21 -10.53 -11.03 4.33
CA VAL A 21 -10.39 -12.10 3.35
C VAL A 21 -10.63 -11.58 1.93
N ALA A 22 -11.71 -10.84 1.71
CA ALA A 22 -12.03 -10.28 0.40
C ALA A 22 -10.92 -9.35 -0.12
N ILE A 23 -10.37 -8.49 0.75
CA ILE A 23 -9.25 -7.60 0.39
C ILE A 23 -8.00 -8.41 0.02
N LEU A 24 -7.67 -9.45 0.78
CA LEU A 24 -6.52 -10.33 0.50
C LEU A 24 -6.68 -11.04 -0.85
N ASP A 25 -7.84 -11.62 -1.12
CA ASP A 25 -8.12 -12.35 -2.36
C ASP A 25 -8.08 -11.40 -3.57
N ILE A 26 -8.72 -10.24 -3.48
CA ILE A 26 -8.68 -9.21 -4.54
C ILE A 26 -7.24 -8.76 -4.79
N SER A 27 -6.49 -8.44 -3.74
CA SER A 27 -5.11 -7.99 -3.84
C SER A 27 -4.22 -9.04 -4.51
N PHE A 28 -4.36 -10.31 -4.11
CA PHE A 28 -3.61 -11.43 -4.70
C PHE A 28 -3.92 -11.59 -6.20
N GLU A 29 -5.20 -11.64 -6.57
CA GLU A 29 -5.61 -11.86 -7.96
C GLU A 29 -5.26 -10.67 -8.87
N VAL A 30 -5.44 -9.44 -8.39
CA VAL A 30 -5.05 -8.25 -9.15
C VAL A 30 -3.55 -8.23 -9.36
N HIS A 31 -2.76 -8.49 -8.31
CA HIS A 31 -1.31 -8.53 -8.41
C HIS A 31 -0.84 -9.61 -9.39
N ARG A 32 -1.38 -10.82 -9.30
CA ARG A 32 -1.05 -11.94 -10.19
C ARG A 32 -1.33 -11.63 -11.66
N LYS A 33 -2.49 -11.02 -11.95
CA LYS A 33 -2.93 -10.73 -13.33
C LYS A 33 -2.28 -9.47 -13.92
N SER A 34 -1.93 -8.48 -13.11
CA SER A 34 -1.38 -7.22 -13.60
C SER A 34 0.10 -7.31 -13.98
N HIS A 35 0.82 -8.35 -13.56
CA HIS A 35 2.22 -8.52 -13.97
C HIS A 35 2.39 -9.01 -15.41
N GLU A 36 1.37 -9.64 -15.99
CA GLU A 36 1.40 -10.11 -17.36
C GLU A 36 1.32 -8.91 -18.32
N GLY A 37 2.46 -8.54 -18.94
CA GLY A 37 2.49 -7.55 -20.02
C GLY A 37 2.94 -6.12 -19.64
N THR A 38 3.22 -5.80 -18.39
CA THR A 38 3.64 -4.44 -18.02
C THR A 38 5.10 -4.10 -18.38
N GLY A 39 5.93 -5.11 -18.65
CA GLY A 39 7.36 -4.90 -18.90
C GLY A 39 8.14 -4.34 -17.69
N ILE A 40 7.49 -4.23 -16.54
CA ILE A 40 8.10 -3.76 -15.29
C ILE A 40 8.71 -4.96 -14.57
N LEU A 41 9.98 -4.84 -14.16
CA LEU A 41 10.61 -5.83 -13.28
C LEU A 41 9.76 -6.00 -12.01
N PRO A 42 9.39 -7.25 -11.66
CA PRO A 42 8.63 -7.50 -10.46
C PRO A 42 9.45 -7.08 -9.24
N LEU A 43 9.05 -5.99 -8.60
CA LEU A 43 9.61 -5.58 -7.32
C LEU A 43 9.07 -6.49 -6.22
N SER A 44 9.93 -6.88 -5.28
CA SER A 44 9.46 -7.59 -4.09
C SER A 44 8.48 -6.72 -3.28
N SER A 45 7.57 -7.35 -2.54
CA SER A 45 6.64 -6.63 -1.67
C SER A 45 7.37 -5.69 -0.70
N GLY A 46 8.54 -6.10 -0.21
CA GLY A 46 9.37 -5.29 0.66
C GLY A 46 9.86 -3.98 0.03
N LEU A 47 10.23 -4.00 -1.25
CA LEU A 47 10.65 -2.82 -2.00
C LEU A 47 9.44 -1.91 -2.27
N LEU A 48 8.29 -2.50 -2.63
CA LEU A 48 7.06 -1.74 -2.85
C LEU A 48 6.59 -1.01 -1.59
N ASP A 49 6.70 -1.63 -0.42
CA ASP A 49 6.35 -0.99 0.85
C ASP A 49 7.23 0.23 1.13
N ILE A 50 8.55 0.10 0.92
CA ILE A 50 9.50 1.20 1.11
C ILE A 50 9.20 2.35 0.15
N ILE A 51 8.99 2.06 -1.14
CA ILE A 51 8.64 3.10 -2.13
C ILE A 51 7.36 3.82 -1.71
N ARG A 52 6.31 3.09 -1.32
CA ARG A 52 5.03 3.68 -0.88
C ARG A 52 5.20 4.62 0.30
N VAL A 53 6.02 4.26 1.28
CA VAL A 53 6.30 5.14 2.43
C VAL A 53 7.03 6.41 1.98
N ILE A 54 8.03 6.29 1.11
CA ILE A 54 8.79 7.45 0.60
C ILE A 54 7.92 8.36 -0.27
N GLU A 55 7.04 7.78 -1.10
CA GLU A 55 6.10 8.55 -1.94
C GLU A 55 5.08 9.33 -1.12
N ARG A 56 4.60 8.75 -0.02
CA ARG A 56 3.68 9.43 0.91
C ARG A 56 4.37 10.50 1.77
N HIS A 57 5.66 10.34 2.02
CA HIS A 57 6.45 11.20 2.90
C HIS A 57 7.79 11.58 2.24
N PRO A 58 7.80 12.37 1.15
CA PRO A 58 9.04 12.83 0.52
C PRO A 58 9.89 13.62 1.53
N GLY A 59 11.19 13.36 1.57
CA GLY A 59 12.08 13.96 2.57
C GLY A 59 12.24 13.12 3.85
N ILE A 60 11.67 11.91 3.89
CA ILE A 60 11.78 11.00 5.03
C ILE A 60 13.19 10.41 5.15
N THR A 61 13.65 10.14 6.37
CA THR A 61 14.91 9.45 6.64
C THR A 61 14.75 7.92 6.60
N VAL A 62 15.86 7.20 6.47
CA VAL A 62 15.85 5.72 6.51
C VAL A 62 15.32 5.18 7.84
N ALA A 63 15.65 5.85 8.95
CA ALA A 63 15.19 5.46 10.28
C ALA A 63 13.67 5.59 10.42
N GLU A 64 13.09 6.68 9.92
CA GLU A 64 11.65 6.88 9.92
C GLU A 64 10.92 5.88 9.02
N VAL A 65 11.49 5.51 7.85
CA VAL A 65 10.94 4.43 7.02
C VAL A 65 10.93 3.12 7.77
N ALA A 66 12.03 2.78 8.45
CA ALA A 66 12.14 1.56 9.24
C ALA A 66 11.11 1.52 10.39
N ALA A 67 10.95 2.63 11.09
CA ALA A 67 9.98 2.77 12.18
C ALA A 67 8.53 2.60 11.67
N ARG A 68 8.16 3.28 10.57
CA ARG A 68 6.80 3.17 9.98
C ARG A 68 6.47 1.77 9.47
N LEU A 69 7.46 1.02 9.00
CA LEU A 69 7.27 -0.35 8.53
C LEU A 69 7.43 -1.40 9.64
N GLY A 70 7.77 -1.02 10.87
CA GLY A 70 8.07 -1.97 11.94
C GLY A 70 9.23 -2.91 11.60
N ARG A 71 10.22 -2.46 10.81
CA ARG A 71 11.32 -3.28 10.29
C ARG A 71 12.67 -2.82 10.86
N GLN A 72 13.62 -3.74 10.89
CA GLN A 72 14.99 -3.41 11.30
C GLN A 72 15.65 -2.47 10.29
N LEU A 73 16.37 -1.47 10.80
CA LEU A 73 17.06 -0.44 10.01
C LEU A 73 18.03 -1.04 8.99
N SER A 74 18.74 -2.12 9.37
CA SER A 74 19.68 -2.82 8.48
C SER A 74 18.99 -3.41 7.23
N ASN A 75 17.81 -4.02 7.42
CA ASN A 75 17.03 -4.61 6.34
C ASN A 75 16.50 -3.52 5.39
N VAL A 76 15.93 -2.45 5.95
CA VAL A 76 15.46 -1.30 5.17
C VAL A 76 16.61 -0.65 4.41
N SER A 77 17.78 -0.48 5.05
CA SER A 77 18.97 0.09 4.40
C SER A 77 19.49 -0.77 3.24
N ALA A 78 19.40 -2.10 3.34
CA ALA A 78 19.78 -3.00 2.25
C ALA A 78 18.83 -2.88 1.06
N GLN A 79 17.52 -2.96 1.31
CA GLN A 79 16.48 -2.80 0.28
C GLN A 79 16.50 -1.41 -0.36
N LEU A 80 16.79 -0.38 0.43
CA LEU A 80 16.91 0.98 -0.09
C LEU A 80 18.12 1.15 -1.04
N ARG A 81 19.23 0.44 -0.81
CA ARG A 81 20.36 0.44 -1.76
C ARG A 81 19.94 -0.14 -3.12
N GLU A 82 19.11 -1.16 -3.11
CA GLU A 82 18.55 -1.75 -4.33
C GLU A 82 17.65 -0.75 -5.05
N LEU A 83 16.73 -0.07 -4.35
CA LEU A 83 15.87 0.96 -4.93
C LEU A 83 16.64 2.13 -5.53
N VAL A 84 17.74 2.53 -4.88
CA VAL A 84 18.64 3.58 -5.42
C VAL A 84 19.36 3.08 -6.66
N ALA A 85 19.86 1.83 -6.67
CA ALA A 85 20.50 1.22 -7.83
C ALA A 85 19.56 1.07 -9.02
N LEU A 86 18.27 0.80 -8.76
CA LEU A 86 17.20 0.77 -9.76
C LEU A 86 16.76 2.17 -10.23
N GLY A 87 17.28 3.24 -9.64
CA GLY A 87 16.93 4.62 -9.96
C GLY A 87 15.52 5.03 -9.50
N LEU A 88 14.91 4.31 -8.54
CA LEU A 88 13.56 4.57 -8.06
C LEU A 88 13.51 5.52 -6.88
N VAL A 89 14.61 5.65 -6.13
CA VAL A 89 14.75 6.53 -4.98
C VAL A 89 16.06 7.30 -5.09
N THR A 90 16.03 8.58 -4.75
CA THR A 90 17.22 9.42 -4.59
C THR A 90 17.48 9.70 -3.12
N ARG A 91 18.78 9.89 -2.80
CA ARG A 91 19.25 10.32 -1.47
C ARG A 91 19.81 11.73 -1.61
N THR A 92 19.31 12.65 -0.81
CA THR A 92 19.82 14.01 -0.74
C THR A 92 20.13 14.37 0.72
N ARG A 93 20.97 15.38 0.92
CA ARG A 93 21.13 15.96 2.24
C ARG A 93 19.95 16.87 2.53
N ASP A 94 19.44 16.80 3.75
CA ASP A 94 18.37 17.69 4.18
C ASP A 94 18.81 19.16 4.06
N VAL A 95 17.90 20.01 3.63
CA VAL A 95 18.19 21.45 3.41
C VAL A 95 18.33 22.19 4.75
N ALA A 96 17.52 21.80 5.74
CA ALA A 96 17.49 22.42 7.07
C ALA A 96 18.63 21.91 7.95
N ASP A 97 18.93 20.61 7.89
CA ASP A 97 20.03 20.00 8.66
C ASP A 97 20.83 19.02 7.80
N LYS A 98 21.93 19.47 7.26
CA LYS A 98 22.83 18.71 6.37
C LYS A 98 23.43 17.44 6.99
N ARG A 99 23.23 17.19 8.28
CA ARG A 99 23.66 15.94 8.95
C ARG A 99 22.74 14.77 8.57
N TYR A 100 21.50 15.06 8.16
CA TYR A 100 20.55 14.04 7.77
C TYR A 100 20.57 13.78 6.26
N VAL A 101 20.40 12.51 5.91
CA VAL A 101 20.16 12.07 4.54
C VAL A 101 18.69 11.73 4.42
N VAL A 102 18.03 12.38 3.48
CA VAL A 102 16.60 12.23 3.22
C VAL A 102 16.36 11.58 1.86
N LEU A 103 15.20 10.96 1.73
CA LEU A 103 14.80 10.12 0.61
C LEU A 103 13.69 10.79 -0.18
N HIS A 104 13.81 10.73 -1.49
CA HIS A 104 12.79 11.22 -2.40
C HIS A 104 12.48 10.20 -3.49
N PRO A 105 11.22 10.04 -3.92
CA PRO A 105 10.89 9.25 -5.10
C PRO A 105 11.43 9.95 -6.35
N THR A 106 11.76 9.17 -7.38
CA THR A 106 12.18 9.70 -8.68
C THR A 106 10.98 9.82 -9.64
N SER A 107 11.17 10.51 -10.76
CA SER A 107 10.20 10.51 -11.86
C SER A 107 9.97 9.10 -12.43
N GLU A 108 10.99 8.24 -12.41
CA GLU A 108 10.86 6.84 -12.83
C GLU A 108 9.99 6.03 -11.87
N SER A 109 10.13 6.21 -10.55
CA SER A 109 9.23 5.64 -9.57
C SER A 109 7.77 6.03 -9.83
N GLN A 110 7.52 7.32 -10.07
CA GLN A 110 6.19 7.83 -10.39
C GLN A 110 5.63 7.24 -11.69
N ARG A 111 6.47 7.11 -12.73
CA ARG A 111 6.09 6.47 -13.99
C ARG A 111 5.68 5.02 -13.81
N ILE A 112 6.49 4.24 -13.08
CA ILE A 112 6.20 2.83 -12.77
C ILE A 112 4.89 2.71 -12.01
N ARG A 113 4.70 3.55 -11.01
CA ARG A 113 3.46 3.60 -10.24
C ARG A 113 2.23 3.82 -11.14
N THR A 114 2.29 4.80 -12.03
CA THR A 114 1.18 5.10 -12.97
C THR A 114 0.86 3.90 -13.88
N VAL A 115 1.90 3.19 -14.35
CA VAL A 115 1.70 1.99 -15.18
C VAL A 115 1.05 0.87 -14.37
N LEU A 116 1.49 0.64 -13.14
CA LEU A 116 0.91 -0.38 -12.26
C LEU A 116 -0.55 -0.04 -11.89
N GLU A 117 -0.83 1.21 -11.53
CA GLU A 117 -2.18 1.67 -11.21
C GLU A 117 -3.14 1.45 -12.41
N ARG A 118 -2.69 1.73 -13.63
CA ARG A 118 -3.46 1.47 -14.85
C ARG A 118 -3.71 -0.02 -15.07
N ALA A 119 -2.67 -0.85 -14.96
CA ALA A 119 -2.80 -2.30 -15.12
C ALA A 119 -3.77 -2.90 -14.08
N TRP A 120 -3.72 -2.41 -12.84
CA TRP A 120 -4.65 -2.81 -11.79
C TRP A 120 -6.08 -2.38 -12.10
N ALA A 121 -6.27 -1.14 -12.58
CA ALA A 121 -7.57 -0.62 -12.97
C ALA A 121 -8.20 -1.45 -14.09
N GLU A 122 -7.44 -1.83 -15.11
CA GLU A 122 -7.91 -2.67 -16.22
C GLU A 122 -8.36 -4.07 -15.72
N VAL A 123 -7.61 -4.69 -14.82
CA VAL A 123 -7.99 -5.98 -14.21
C VAL A 123 -9.28 -5.84 -13.40
N LEU A 124 -9.41 -4.79 -12.58
CA LEU A 124 -10.59 -4.54 -11.76
C LEU A 124 -11.81 -4.20 -12.61
N GLU A 125 -11.65 -3.41 -13.68
CA GLU A 125 -12.72 -3.08 -14.61
C GLU A 125 -13.24 -4.32 -15.34
N SER A 126 -12.32 -5.15 -15.85
CA SER A 126 -12.66 -6.42 -16.50
C SER A 126 -13.44 -7.35 -15.56
N ALA A 127 -13.01 -7.49 -14.32
CA ALA A 127 -13.71 -8.30 -13.33
C ALA A 127 -15.05 -7.67 -12.93
N GLY A 128 -15.07 -6.36 -12.71
CA GLY A 128 -16.25 -5.59 -12.32
C GLY A 128 -17.36 -5.59 -13.36
N SER A 129 -17.03 -5.71 -14.66
CA SER A 129 -18.02 -5.82 -15.73
C SER A 129 -18.95 -7.04 -15.58
N ARG A 130 -18.54 -8.05 -14.81
CA ARG A 130 -19.29 -9.28 -14.53
C ARG A 130 -20.22 -9.16 -13.33
N LEU A 131 -20.11 -8.09 -12.55
CA LEU A 131 -20.98 -7.80 -11.43
C LEU A 131 -22.31 -7.24 -11.90
N LEU A 132 -23.35 -7.41 -11.08
CA LEU A 132 -24.63 -6.76 -11.29
C LEU A 132 -24.49 -5.22 -11.20
N PRO A 133 -25.31 -4.44 -11.92
CA PRO A 133 -25.26 -2.98 -11.85
C PRO A 133 -25.31 -2.42 -10.43
N ALA A 134 -26.20 -2.95 -9.59
CA ALA A 134 -26.34 -2.54 -8.20
C ALA A 134 -25.08 -2.82 -7.35
N GLU A 135 -24.38 -3.93 -7.60
CA GLU A 135 -23.14 -4.26 -6.89
C GLU A 135 -22.01 -3.30 -7.28
N ARG A 136 -21.93 -2.91 -8.55
CA ARG A 136 -20.97 -1.89 -9.00
C ARG A 136 -21.21 -0.54 -8.35
N GLU A 137 -22.48 -0.13 -8.24
CA GLU A 137 -22.85 1.11 -7.55
C GLU A 137 -22.46 1.07 -6.06
N GLN A 138 -22.72 -0.06 -5.38
CA GLN A 138 -22.32 -0.25 -3.99
C GLN A 138 -20.80 -0.17 -3.80
N LEU A 139 -20.02 -0.80 -4.68
CA LEU A 139 -18.56 -0.71 -4.64
C LEU A 139 -18.07 0.73 -4.87
N ALA A 140 -18.62 1.42 -5.87
CA ALA A 140 -18.29 2.81 -6.13
C ALA A 140 -18.65 3.72 -4.94
N ALA A 141 -19.80 3.52 -4.33
CA ALA A 141 -20.23 4.27 -3.15
C ALA A 141 -19.35 4.00 -1.91
N SER A 142 -18.68 2.84 -1.84
CA SER A 142 -17.80 2.49 -0.72
C SER A 142 -16.40 3.09 -0.80
N LEU A 143 -15.95 3.60 -1.97
CA LEU A 143 -14.61 4.12 -2.18
C LEU A 143 -14.16 5.16 -1.15
N PRO A 144 -14.97 6.20 -0.80
CA PRO A 144 -14.55 7.18 0.20
C PRO A 144 -14.32 6.57 1.60
N ALA A 145 -15.04 5.50 1.93
CA ALA A 145 -14.86 4.80 3.20
C ALA A 145 -13.58 3.97 3.20
N LEU A 146 -13.28 3.28 2.08
CA LEU A 146 -12.05 2.51 1.91
C LEU A 146 -10.81 3.41 1.90
N GLU A 147 -10.89 4.59 1.29
CA GLU A 147 -9.81 5.58 1.31
C GLU A 147 -9.52 6.07 2.73
N ARG A 148 -10.56 6.39 3.52
CA ARG A 148 -10.39 6.77 4.93
C ARG A 148 -9.81 5.63 5.76
N LEU A 149 -10.31 4.40 5.56
CA LEU A 149 -9.78 3.22 6.24
C LEU A 149 -8.28 3.02 5.96
N ALA A 150 -7.88 3.14 4.69
CA ALA A 150 -6.47 3.07 4.31
C ALA A 150 -5.63 4.20 4.93
N GLY A 151 -6.23 5.40 5.11
CA GLY A 151 -5.61 6.52 5.84
C GLY A 151 -5.35 6.18 7.29
N PHE A 152 -6.34 5.71 8.03
CA PHE A 152 -6.20 5.32 9.43
C PHE A 152 -5.18 4.18 9.64
N LEU A 153 -5.15 3.20 8.74
CA LEU A 153 -4.16 2.12 8.80
C LEU A 153 -2.72 2.59 8.52
N ALA A 154 -2.55 3.76 7.91
CA ALA A 154 -1.24 4.34 7.61
C ALA A 154 -0.70 5.24 8.74
N GLU A 155 -1.53 5.60 9.73
CA GLU A 155 -1.12 6.39 10.89
C GLU A 155 -0.31 5.48 11.83
N PRO A 156 0.85 5.94 12.34
CA PRO A 156 1.60 5.20 13.35
C PRO A 156 0.82 5.19 14.67
N GLU A 157 0.78 4.05 15.33
CA GLU A 157 0.27 3.91 16.71
C GLU A 157 1.10 4.71 17.70
#